data_88507c0589fa763fd6646db76231bbc5
#
_entry.id   88507c0589fa763fd6646db76231bbc5
#
_cell.length_a   1.000
_cell.length_b   1.000
_cell.length_c   1.000
_cell.angle_alpha   90.00
_cell.angle_beta   90.00
_cell.angle_gamma   90.00
#
_symmetry.space_group_name_H-M   'P 1'
#
loop_
_entity.id
_entity.type
_entity.pdbx_description
1 polymer ?
#
loop_
_entity_poly.entity_id
_entity_poly.type
_entity_poly.pdbx_seq_one_letter_code
_entity_poly.pdbx_strand_id
1 'polypeptide(L)'
;GDERAGDASLYGGVPRASRDGDWSESYVVRLIDWHLKEQETMPWLTGTAYWPFKDFSTPVRPDNPVPYVNQKGVVERDFTPKESYYVFQSYWTEKPMIHIYGHTWPVRWGGKDDRKEILVYSNCDEVELFVNGVSQGVKRRNSQDYPAAGLRWNCVYQEGMNEIRAVGVKKKEKKEVSDVIRQEYQTAKWDKEAACQVSLLSEEGDTALVQVQLIDKNGIRCLSSKKQITFVIAGDGSLICNLGTSTGSRKVQAYNGRALIRIKRNEGNSVVAVKSEGLPTAFLELKSPK
;
A
#
# COMPACT_ATOMS: atom_id res chain seq x y z
N GLY A 1 3.82 -0.15 -3.37
CA GLY A 1 4.80 -1.07 -3.91
C GLY A 1 4.22 -1.78 -5.09
N ASP A 2 5.03 -2.04 -6.04
CA ASP A 2 4.51 -2.49 -7.29
C ASP A 2 5.52 -3.36 -8.03
N GLU A 3 5.07 -4.51 -8.47
CA GLU A 3 5.82 -5.44 -9.33
C GLU A 3 5.15 -5.57 -10.70
N ARG A 4 4.30 -4.60 -11.07
CA ARG A 4 3.67 -4.57 -12.38
C ARG A 4 4.70 -4.33 -13.46
N ALA A 5 4.59 -5.11 -14.55
CA ALA A 5 5.36 -4.83 -15.75
C ALA A 5 5.04 -3.41 -16.24
N GLY A 6 6.06 -2.60 -16.47
CA GLY A 6 5.93 -1.22 -16.95
C GLY A 6 5.92 -0.13 -15.88
N ASP A 7 6.08 -0.46 -14.59
CA ASP A 7 6.41 0.55 -13.60
C ASP A 7 7.86 1.01 -13.79
N ALA A 8 8.02 2.05 -14.59
CA ALA A 8 9.32 2.58 -14.95
C ALA A 8 10.11 3.10 -13.74
N SER A 9 9.42 3.49 -12.65
CA SER A 9 10.07 3.99 -11.44
C SER A 9 10.82 2.89 -10.68
N LEU A 10 10.36 1.64 -10.76
CA LEU A 10 11.03 0.49 -10.13
C LEU A 10 12.26 0.03 -10.93
N TYR A 11 12.23 0.18 -12.25
CA TYR A 11 13.25 -0.36 -13.14
C TYR A 11 14.17 0.70 -13.76
N GLY A 12 14.17 1.92 -13.22
CA GLY A 12 15.05 3.00 -13.68
C GLY A 12 14.62 3.69 -14.97
N GLY A 13 13.38 3.48 -15.40
CA GLY A 13 12.81 4.21 -16.53
C GLY A 13 12.47 5.68 -16.18
N VAL A 14 12.12 6.45 -17.20
CA VAL A 14 11.75 7.86 -17.03
C VAL A 14 10.43 7.98 -16.26
N PRO A 15 10.39 8.70 -15.12
CA PRO A 15 9.17 8.95 -14.37
C PRO A 15 8.12 9.66 -15.22
N ARG A 16 6.86 9.21 -15.15
CA ARG A 16 5.74 9.74 -15.95
C ARG A 16 4.53 10.02 -15.07
N ALA A 17 4.69 10.91 -14.12
CA ALA A 17 3.69 11.24 -13.09
C ALA A 17 2.29 11.65 -13.61
N SER A 18 2.13 11.83 -14.90
CA SER A 18 0.86 12.20 -15.54
C SER A 18 0.25 11.13 -16.44
N ARG A 19 0.85 9.94 -16.49
CA ARG A 19 0.38 8.82 -17.33
C ARG A 19 -0.07 7.63 -16.47
N ASP A 20 -0.88 6.76 -17.06
CA ASP A 20 -1.25 5.49 -16.43
C ASP A 20 -0.02 4.69 -16.03
N GLY A 21 -0.03 4.16 -14.82
CA GLY A 21 1.03 3.36 -14.25
C GLY A 21 2.00 4.11 -13.32
N ASP A 22 2.07 5.43 -13.38
CA ASP A 22 2.96 6.24 -12.54
C ASP A 22 2.25 6.87 -11.33
N TRP A 23 1.06 6.39 -11.01
CA TRP A 23 0.32 6.74 -9.79
C TRP A 23 0.66 5.82 -8.63
N SER A 24 1.71 5.01 -8.76
CA SER A 24 2.13 4.14 -7.68
C SER A 24 2.79 4.93 -6.55
N GLU A 25 2.57 4.51 -5.32
CA GLU A 25 3.26 5.06 -4.17
C GLU A 25 4.79 4.90 -4.28
N SER A 26 5.27 3.87 -4.96
CA SER A 26 6.70 3.65 -5.23
C SER A 26 7.34 4.83 -5.96
N TYR A 27 6.67 5.37 -6.97
CA TYR A 27 7.15 6.55 -7.68
C TYR A 27 7.17 7.78 -6.77
N VAL A 28 6.06 8.00 -6.05
CA VAL A 28 5.91 9.18 -5.16
C VAL A 28 6.97 9.18 -4.07
N VAL A 29 7.18 8.06 -3.40
CA VAL A 29 8.18 7.95 -2.32
C VAL A 29 9.60 8.14 -2.82
N ARG A 30 9.94 7.59 -3.99
CA ARG A 30 11.26 7.81 -4.60
C ARG A 30 11.50 9.27 -4.96
N LEU A 31 10.50 9.92 -5.56
CA LEU A 31 10.59 11.34 -5.92
C LEU A 31 10.78 12.21 -4.69
N ILE A 32 9.99 12.01 -3.65
CA ILE A 32 10.07 12.78 -2.40
C ILE A 32 11.41 12.54 -1.70
N ASP A 33 11.82 11.28 -1.55
CA ASP A 33 13.08 10.94 -0.88
C ASP A 33 14.29 11.56 -1.62
N TRP A 34 14.28 11.54 -2.95
CA TRP A 34 15.29 12.20 -3.76
C TRP A 34 15.31 13.72 -3.54
N HIS A 35 14.14 14.38 -3.58
CA HIS A 35 14.06 15.83 -3.34
C HIS A 35 14.56 16.21 -1.95
N LEU A 36 14.16 15.50 -0.92
CA LEU A 36 14.55 15.77 0.45
C LEU A 36 16.06 15.60 0.63
N LYS A 37 16.65 14.58 0.01
CA LYS A 37 18.09 14.38 0.01
C LYS A 37 18.83 15.53 -0.67
N GLU A 38 18.40 15.92 -1.88
CA GLU A 38 19.02 17.02 -2.63
C GLU A 38 18.94 18.34 -1.83
N GLN A 39 17.82 18.61 -1.18
CA GLN A 39 17.63 19.79 -0.34
C GLN A 39 18.61 19.86 0.83
N GLU A 40 19.00 18.74 1.40
CA GLU A 40 20.02 18.70 2.48
C GLU A 40 21.39 19.23 2.02
N THR A 41 21.67 19.21 0.72
CA THR A 41 22.92 19.72 0.13
C THR A 41 22.85 21.17 -0.31
N MET A 42 21.69 21.83 -0.16
CA MET A 42 21.43 23.18 -0.66
C MET A 42 21.31 24.22 0.49
N PRO A 43 22.42 24.72 1.08
CA PRO A 43 22.36 25.63 2.23
C PRO A 43 21.74 26.99 1.91
N TRP A 44 21.62 27.34 0.63
CA TRP A 44 20.95 28.56 0.16
C TRP A 44 19.43 28.43 0.00
N LEU A 45 18.89 27.20 0.08
CA LEU A 45 17.46 26.94 -0.10
C LEU A 45 16.71 27.30 1.19
N THR A 46 15.81 28.26 1.12
CA THR A 46 15.02 28.71 2.28
C THR A 46 13.90 27.75 2.67
N GLY A 47 13.45 26.92 1.75
CA GLY A 47 12.44 25.90 2.01
C GLY A 47 11.68 25.46 0.76
N THR A 48 10.93 24.39 0.91
CA THR A 48 10.02 23.85 -0.11
C THR A 48 8.72 23.43 0.53
N ALA A 49 7.67 23.33 -0.27
CA ALA A 49 6.38 22.83 0.16
C ALA A 49 5.88 21.75 -0.81
N TYR A 50 5.43 20.64 -0.25
CA TYR A 50 4.78 19.60 -1.03
C TYR A 50 3.29 19.90 -1.16
N TRP A 51 2.73 19.71 -2.37
CA TRP A 51 1.32 19.87 -2.64
C TRP A 51 0.74 18.60 -3.31
N PRO A 52 -0.39 18.09 -2.81
CA PRO A 52 -1.14 18.52 -1.63
C PRO A 52 -0.80 17.65 -0.39
N PHE A 53 -1.14 18.12 0.79
CA PHE A 53 -1.06 17.32 2.00
C PHE A 53 -2.07 16.17 2.00
N LYS A 54 -3.31 16.44 1.57
CA LYS A 54 -4.45 15.53 1.64
C LYS A 54 -5.08 15.35 0.27
N ASP A 55 -5.53 14.14 -0.05
CA ASP A 55 -6.34 13.86 -1.22
C ASP A 55 -7.61 14.70 -1.24
N PHE A 56 -8.06 15.10 -2.40
CA PHE A 56 -9.24 15.95 -2.55
C PHE A 56 -10.07 15.60 -3.79
N SER A 57 -11.37 15.93 -3.74
CA SER A 57 -12.27 15.73 -4.88
C SER A 57 -11.93 16.64 -6.03
N THR A 58 -12.06 16.12 -7.24
CA THR A 58 -11.83 16.89 -8.47
C THR A 58 -12.72 16.37 -9.61
N PRO A 59 -13.33 17.25 -10.41
CA PRO A 59 -14.17 16.82 -11.53
C PRO A 59 -13.36 16.27 -12.72
N VAL A 60 -12.04 16.48 -12.76
CA VAL A 60 -11.18 16.20 -13.93
C VAL A 60 -10.42 14.87 -13.85
N ARG A 61 -10.79 13.99 -12.94
CA ARG A 61 -10.11 12.69 -12.75
C ARG A 61 -11.10 11.52 -12.67
N PRO A 62 -11.93 11.27 -13.72
CA PRO A 62 -12.90 10.17 -13.70
C PRO A 62 -12.25 8.79 -13.72
N ASP A 63 -11.03 8.67 -14.28
CA ASP A 63 -10.33 7.39 -14.50
C ASP A 63 -9.30 7.06 -13.43
N ASN A 64 -9.23 7.86 -12.37
CA ASN A 64 -8.35 7.55 -11.24
C ASN A 64 -8.78 6.24 -10.52
N PRO A 65 -7.87 5.56 -9.82
CA PRO A 65 -8.20 4.38 -9.02
C PRO A 65 -9.41 4.58 -8.09
N VAL A 66 -9.50 5.75 -7.44
CA VAL A 66 -10.75 6.24 -6.86
C VAL A 66 -11.28 7.36 -7.77
N PRO A 67 -12.39 7.14 -8.50
CA PRO A 67 -12.89 8.12 -9.45
C PRO A 67 -13.15 9.49 -8.82
N TYR A 68 -12.83 10.55 -9.56
CA TYR A 68 -13.02 11.95 -9.16
C TYR A 68 -12.25 12.36 -7.89
N VAL A 69 -11.17 11.66 -7.55
CA VAL A 69 -10.27 12.02 -6.45
C VAL A 69 -8.86 12.27 -6.98
N ASN A 70 -8.29 13.40 -6.62
CA ASN A 70 -6.86 13.63 -6.81
C ASN A 70 -6.12 12.94 -5.66
N GLN A 71 -5.32 11.92 -6.00
CA GLN A 71 -4.67 11.02 -5.05
C GLN A 71 -3.18 11.35 -4.83
N LYS A 72 -2.79 12.61 -5.03
CA LYS A 72 -1.40 13.08 -4.83
C LYS A 72 -1.09 13.45 -3.38
N GLY A 73 -2.08 13.40 -2.47
CA GLY A 73 -1.87 13.67 -1.05
C GLY A 73 -0.92 12.69 -0.38
N VAL A 74 -0.27 13.12 0.69
CA VAL A 74 0.50 12.24 1.58
C VAL A 74 -0.40 11.46 2.54
N VAL A 75 -1.65 11.89 2.66
CA VAL A 75 -2.72 11.17 3.36
C VAL A 75 -3.96 11.07 2.46
N GLU A 76 -4.79 10.05 2.71
CA GLU A 76 -6.10 9.94 2.08
C GLU A 76 -7.06 11.00 2.60
N ARG A 77 -8.30 11.04 2.07
CA ARG A 77 -9.29 12.04 2.47
C ARG A 77 -9.77 11.93 3.92
N ASP A 78 -9.62 10.78 4.54
CA ASP A 78 -9.92 10.53 5.95
C ASP A 78 -8.69 10.62 6.87
N PHE A 79 -7.58 11.17 6.35
CA PHE A 79 -6.28 11.29 7.00
C PHE A 79 -5.53 9.96 7.21
N THR A 80 -5.95 8.87 6.59
CA THR A 80 -5.16 7.63 6.56
C THR A 80 -3.80 7.92 5.91
N PRO A 81 -2.67 7.70 6.62
CA PRO A 81 -1.35 7.94 6.06
C PRO A 81 -1.05 7.02 4.87
N LYS A 82 -0.39 7.58 3.86
CA LYS A 82 0.20 6.84 2.75
C LYS A 82 1.69 6.64 2.97
N GLU A 83 2.35 5.85 2.15
CA GLU A 83 3.79 5.58 2.25
C GLU A 83 4.62 6.89 2.23
N SER A 84 4.23 7.88 1.44
CA SER A 84 4.90 9.18 1.37
C SER A 84 4.86 9.96 2.68
N TYR A 85 3.84 9.77 3.52
CA TYR A 85 3.78 10.36 4.86
C TYR A 85 4.98 9.92 5.71
N TYR A 86 5.33 8.65 5.66
CA TYR A 86 6.42 8.08 6.44
C TYR A 86 7.79 8.50 5.91
N VAL A 87 7.91 8.81 4.61
CA VAL A 87 9.11 9.44 4.06
C VAL A 87 9.35 10.78 4.74
N PHE A 88 8.35 11.68 4.72
CA PHE A 88 8.46 12.97 5.40
C PHE A 88 8.71 12.83 6.90
N GLN A 89 8.01 11.90 7.55
CA GLN A 89 8.21 11.65 8.97
C GLN A 89 9.64 11.24 9.28
N SER A 90 10.28 10.42 8.45
CA SER A 90 11.66 9.98 8.65
C SER A 90 12.70 11.12 8.57
N TYR A 91 12.36 12.22 7.87
CA TYR A 91 13.21 13.40 7.77
C TYR A 91 12.93 14.45 8.86
N TRP A 92 11.65 14.62 9.23
CA TRP A 92 11.25 15.81 10.01
C TRP A 92 10.90 15.54 11.46
N THR A 93 10.75 14.26 11.88
CA THR A 93 10.51 13.99 13.30
C THR A 93 11.80 13.72 14.06
N GLU A 94 11.84 14.21 15.31
CA GLU A 94 12.90 13.87 16.26
C GLU A 94 12.59 12.58 17.02
N LYS A 95 11.31 12.24 17.17
CA LYS A 95 10.88 10.98 17.82
C LYS A 95 11.37 9.79 17.02
N PRO A 96 11.95 8.77 17.67
CA PRO A 96 12.34 7.55 16.98
C PRO A 96 11.16 6.96 16.20
N MET A 97 11.38 6.70 14.92
CA MET A 97 10.37 6.10 14.05
C MET A 97 11.01 5.07 13.10
N ILE A 98 10.21 4.09 12.72
CA ILE A 98 10.54 3.09 11.72
C ILE A 98 9.26 2.69 11.00
N HIS A 99 9.34 2.49 9.70
CA HIS A 99 8.22 2.06 8.86
C HIS A 99 8.73 1.21 7.71
N ILE A 100 8.26 -0.01 7.61
CA ILE A 100 8.53 -0.89 6.47
C ILE A 100 7.57 -0.52 5.33
N TYR A 101 8.11 -0.16 4.17
CA TYR A 101 7.29 0.09 2.99
C TYR A 101 6.50 -1.16 2.60
N GLY A 102 5.18 -1.02 2.49
CA GLY A 102 4.34 -2.11 2.00
C GLY A 102 3.28 -2.64 2.95
N HIS A 103 2.90 -1.92 4.00
CA HIS A 103 1.77 -2.28 4.88
C HIS A 103 0.46 -2.54 4.11
N THR A 104 0.26 -1.84 2.99
CA THR A 104 -0.90 -2.03 2.11
C THR A 104 -0.64 -2.98 0.94
N TRP A 105 0.52 -3.62 0.91
CA TRP A 105 0.97 -4.49 -0.17
C TRP A 105 1.09 -5.96 0.28
N PRO A 106 -0.03 -6.70 0.35
CA PRO A 106 -0.08 -8.01 1.02
C PRO A 106 0.56 -9.14 0.23
N VAL A 107 0.68 -9.03 -1.10
CA VAL A 107 1.22 -10.11 -1.94
C VAL A 107 2.32 -9.58 -2.83
N ARG A 108 3.48 -10.19 -2.76
CA ARG A 108 4.56 -10.03 -3.71
C ARG A 108 4.62 -11.21 -4.67
N TRP A 109 5.10 -10.98 -5.88
CA TRP A 109 5.21 -12.01 -6.90
C TRP A 109 6.62 -12.07 -7.48
N GLY A 110 7.06 -13.28 -7.83
CA GLY A 110 8.30 -13.53 -8.56
C GLY A 110 8.62 -15.00 -8.67
N GLY A 111 9.76 -15.29 -9.30
CA GLY A 111 10.31 -16.62 -9.36
C GLY A 111 10.82 -17.11 -8.01
N LYS A 112 11.01 -18.42 -7.90
CA LYS A 112 11.71 -19.00 -6.75
C LYS A 112 13.11 -18.42 -6.70
N ASP A 113 13.55 -18.03 -5.51
CA ASP A 113 14.87 -17.44 -5.24
C ASP A 113 15.11 -16.04 -5.83
N ASP A 114 14.09 -15.40 -6.41
CA ASP A 114 14.20 -13.99 -6.81
C ASP A 114 14.47 -13.10 -5.60
N ARG A 115 15.41 -12.18 -5.75
CA ARG A 115 15.66 -11.16 -4.72
C ARG A 115 14.68 -10.02 -4.85
N LYS A 116 14.03 -9.70 -3.74
CA LYS A 116 13.06 -8.59 -3.64
C LYS A 116 13.62 -7.48 -2.76
N GLU A 117 13.55 -6.26 -3.27
CA GLU A 117 13.91 -5.09 -2.48
C GLU A 117 12.89 -4.89 -1.35
N ILE A 118 13.38 -4.77 -0.12
CA ILE A 118 12.62 -4.33 1.04
C ILE A 118 13.14 -2.96 1.43
N LEU A 119 12.22 -2.00 1.57
CA LEU A 119 12.51 -0.61 1.87
C LEU A 119 12.00 -0.28 3.26
N VAL A 120 12.84 0.36 4.08
CA VAL A 120 12.49 0.79 5.43
C VAL A 120 12.83 2.26 5.60
N TYR A 121 11.87 3.08 5.97
CA TYR A 121 12.08 4.47 6.36
C TYR A 121 12.31 4.57 7.86
N SER A 122 13.36 5.29 8.27
CA SER A 122 13.68 5.46 9.67
C SER A 122 14.53 6.71 9.90
N ASN A 123 14.39 7.32 11.07
CA ASN A 123 15.31 8.34 11.58
C ASN A 123 16.26 7.78 12.66
N CYS A 124 16.28 6.46 12.85
CA CYS A 124 17.21 5.79 13.78
C CYS A 124 18.64 5.76 13.22
N ASP A 125 19.62 5.66 14.12
CA ASP A 125 21.04 5.60 13.76
C ASP A 125 21.38 4.29 13.05
N GLU A 126 20.74 3.18 13.47
CA GLU A 126 20.91 1.85 12.92
C GLU A 126 19.56 1.16 12.80
N VAL A 127 19.40 0.38 11.74
CA VAL A 127 18.23 -0.45 11.50
C VAL A 127 18.69 -1.85 11.11
N GLU A 128 18.18 -2.86 11.80
CA GLU A 128 18.34 -4.26 11.45
C GLU A 128 17.03 -4.81 10.86
N LEU A 129 17.15 -5.51 9.74
CA LEU A 129 16.02 -6.16 9.08
C LEU A 129 16.06 -7.67 9.30
N PHE A 130 14.90 -8.25 9.56
CA PHE A 130 14.70 -9.69 9.68
C PHE A 130 13.63 -10.15 8.70
N VAL A 131 13.89 -11.28 8.05
CA VAL A 131 12.91 -11.99 7.23
C VAL A 131 12.74 -13.38 7.82
N ASN A 132 11.54 -13.73 8.25
CA ASN A 132 11.22 -14.99 8.91
C ASN A 132 12.16 -15.30 10.10
N GLY A 133 12.49 -14.27 10.88
CA GLY A 133 13.37 -14.35 12.04
C GLY A 133 14.88 -14.35 11.72
N VAL A 134 15.27 -14.40 10.45
CA VAL A 134 16.68 -14.40 10.02
C VAL A 134 17.13 -12.98 9.72
N SER A 135 18.21 -12.52 10.39
CA SER A 135 18.79 -11.20 10.16
C SER A 135 19.30 -11.05 8.72
N GLN A 136 18.97 -9.94 8.10
CA GLN A 136 19.44 -9.51 6.78
C GLN A 136 20.54 -8.45 6.90
N GLY A 137 21.04 -8.23 8.13
CA GLY A 137 22.08 -7.28 8.45
C GLY A 137 21.58 -5.89 8.83
N VAL A 138 22.49 -5.11 9.38
CA VAL A 138 22.27 -3.75 9.88
C VAL A 138 22.64 -2.74 8.81
N LYS A 139 21.79 -1.70 8.66
CA LYS A 139 22.09 -0.53 7.82
C LYS A 139 21.95 0.76 8.62
N ARG A 140 22.64 1.81 8.15
CA ARG A 140 22.65 3.12 8.75
C ARG A 140 22.14 4.15 7.77
N ARG A 141 21.41 5.15 8.27
CA ARG A 141 21.07 6.32 7.47
C ARG A 141 22.33 7.07 7.08
N ASN A 142 22.43 7.41 5.80
CA ASN A 142 23.48 8.28 5.28
C ASN A 142 22.86 9.31 4.33
N SER A 143 22.85 10.58 4.75
CA SER A 143 22.28 11.67 3.96
C SER A 143 23.08 11.97 2.68
N GLN A 144 24.30 11.50 2.58
CA GLN A 144 25.13 11.63 1.37
C GLN A 144 24.86 10.57 0.32
N ASP A 145 24.26 9.44 0.71
CA ASP A 145 23.90 8.35 -0.20
C ASP A 145 22.44 8.46 -0.63
N TYR A 146 22.16 8.12 -1.87
CA TYR A 146 20.78 7.99 -2.35
C TYR A 146 20.31 6.54 -2.23
N PRO A 147 19.13 6.34 -1.65
CA PRO A 147 18.25 7.27 -0.93
C PRO A 147 18.71 7.52 0.51
N ALA A 148 18.48 8.73 1.01
CA ALA A 148 18.99 9.14 2.31
C ALA A 148 18.31 8.47 3.51
N ALA A 149 16.98 8.39 3.51
CA ALA A 149 16.20 7.83 4.62
C ALA A 149 15.61 6.45 4.31
N GLY A 150 15.53 6.08 3.04
CA GLY A 150 15.02 4.78 2.59
C GLY A 150 16.12 3.73 2.58
N LEU A 151 16.27 2.98 3.66
CA LEU A 151 17.22 1.88 3.74
C LEU A 151 16.69 0.67 2.97
N ARG A 152 17.54 0.04 2.15
CA ARG A 152 17.14 -1.05 1.25
C ARG A 152 17.91 -2.32 1.50
N TRP A 153 17.20 -3.44 1.51
CA TRP A 153 17.75 -4.80 1.53
C TRP A 153 17.21 -5.59 0.34
N ASN A 154 18.03 -6.44 -0.23
CA ASN A 154 17.62 -7.40 -1.26
C ASN A 154 17.53 -8.80 -0.63
N CYS A 155 16.32 -9.27 -0.36
CA CYS A 155 16.03 -10.49 0.37
C CYS A 155 15.35 -11.52 -0.52
N VAL A 156 15.50 -12.79 -0.17
CA VAL A 156 14.77 -13.90 -0.77
C VAL A 156 13.55 -14.20 0.12
N TYR A 157 12.40 -14.33 -0.49
CA TYR A 157 11.16 -14.73 0.17
C TYR A 157 10.96 -16.25 0.06
N GLN A 158 10.36 -16.84 1.06
CA GLN A 158 9.83 -18.19 0.96
C GLN A 158 8.45 -18.13 0.29
N GLU A 159 8.09 -19.16 -0.47
CA GLU A 159 6.73 -19.27 -1.01
C GLU A 159 5.69 -19.29 0.13
N GLY A 160 4.59 -18.59 -0.04
CA GLY A 160 3.58 -18.39 1.00
C GLY A 160 3.89 -17.20 1.92
N MET A 161 3.49 -17.30 3.18
CA MET A 161 3.54 -16.17 4.10
C MET A 161 4.94 -15.92 4.65
N ASN A 162 5.38 -14.66 4.59
CA ASN A 162 6.63 -14.18 5.15
C ASN A 162 6.37 -13.09 6.17
N GLU A 163 7.11 -13.11 7.27
CA GLU A 163 7.15 -12.04 8.25
C GLU A 163 8.42 -11.21 8.04
N ILE A 164 8.23 -9.92 7.85
CA ILE A 164 9.30 -8.94 7.71
C ILE A 164 9.24 -8.06 8.95
N ARG A 165 10.33 -8.02 9.72
CA ARG A 165 10.46 -7.18 10.91
C ARG A 165 11.68 -6.29 10.79
N ALA A 166 11.52 -5.01 11.09
CA ALA A 166 12.61 -4.06 11.17
C ALA A 166 12.73 -3.53 12.60
N VAL A 167 13.96 -3.40 13.08
CA VAL A 167 14.27 -2.89 14.43
C VAL A 167 15.23 -1.72 14.29
N GLY A 168 14.82 -0.55 14.74
CA GLY A 168 15.61 0.68 14.70
C GLY A 168 16.10 1.09 16.09
N VAL A 169 17.37 1.49 16.19
CA VAL A 169 17.99 1.95 17.43
C VAL A 169 18.43 3.40 17.30
N LYS A 170 17.95 4.24 18.21
CA LYS A 170 18.42 5.62 18.40
C LYS A 170 19.38 5.67 19.59
N LYS A 171 20.67 5.64 19.31
CA LYS A 171 21.72 5.43 20.31
C LYS A 171 21.76 6.50 21.39
N LYS A 172 21.64 7.78 20.99
CA LYS A 172 21.66 8.93 21.92
C LYS A 172 20.52 8.84 22.94
N GLU A 173 19.38 8.39 22.54
CA GLU A 173 18.18 8.29 23.38
C GLU A 173 18.06 6.91 24.07
N LYS A 174 18.90 5.96 23.70
CA LYS A 174 18.82 4.54 24.13
C LYS A 174 17.45 3.95 23.90
N LYS A 175 16.80 4.33 22.77
CA LYS A 175 15.48 3.86 22.39
C LYS A 175 15.54 2.93 21.22
N GLU A 176 14.70 1.89 21.31
CA GLU A 176 14.42 0.95 20.25
C GLU A 176 12.98 1.10 19.78
N VAL A 177 12.78 1.01 18.47
CA VAL A 177 11.46 0.97 17.83
C VAL A 177 11.45 -0.14 16.80
N SER A 178 10.28 -0.74 16.58
CA SER A 178 10.15 -1.82 15.60
C SER A 178 8.87 -1.67 14.78
N ASP A 179 8.91 -2.26 13.59
CA ASP A 179 7.77 -2.40 12.70
C ASP A 179 7.74 -3.82 12.12
N VAL A 180 6.56 -4.34 11.86
CA VAL A 180 6.35 -5.71 11.34
C VAL A 180 5.27 -5.68 10.27
N ILE A 181 5.56 -6.31 9.13
CA ILE A 181 4.55 -6.60 8.11
C ILE A 181 4.55 -8.09 7.78
N ARG A 182 3.42 -8.57 7.26
CA ARG A 182 3.28 -9.93 6.71
C ARG A 182 2.90 -9.84 5.26
N GLN A 183 3.67 -10.50 4.41
CA GLN A 183 3.47 -10.54 2.97
C GLN A 183 3.48 -11.98 2.47
N GLU A 184 2.48 -12.31 1.66
CA GLU A 184 2.46 -13.55 0.91
C GLU A 184 3.41 -13.43 -0.29
N TYR A 185 4.20 -14.48 -0.56
CA TYR A 185 5.00 -14.57 -1.78
C TYR A 185 4.38 -15.60 -2.71
N GLN A 186 3.82 -15.11 -3.82
CA GLN A 186 3.19 -15.90 -4.86
C GLN A 186 4.20 -16.20 -5.97
N THR A 187 4.48 -17.47 -6.23
CA THR A 187 5.36 -17.89 -7.34
C THR A 187 4.56 -18.20 -8.60
N ALA A 188 3.32 -18.63 -8.45
CA ALA A 188 2.44 -18.89 -9.57
C ALA A 188 2.08 -17.61 -10.34
N LYS A 189 2.23 -17.65 -11.67
CA LYS A 189 1.78 -16.59 -12.56
C LYS A 189 0.29 -16.77 -12.86
N TRP A 190 -0.43 -15.66 -12.85
CA TRP A 190 -1.87 -15.64 -13.16
C TRP A 190 -2.14 -15.43 -14.65
N ASP A 191 -3.27 -15.94 -15.09
CA ASP A 191 -3.88 -15.67 -16.38
C ASP A 191 -4.85 -14.47 -16.30
N LYS A 192 -5.77 -14.36 -17.26
CA LYS A 192 -6.86 -13.36 -17.26
C LYS A 192 -7.81 -13.61 -16.09
N GLU A 193 -8.34 -12.53 -15.52
CA GLU A 193 -9.35 -12.61 -14.47
C GLU A 193 -10.58 -13.39 -14.91
N ALA A 194 -11.03 -14.32 -14.08
CA ALA A 194 -12.18 -15.17 -14.30
C ALA A 194 -13.29 -14.99 -13.26
N ALA A 195 -12.95 -14.62 -12.04
CA ALA A 195 -13.92 -14.47 -10.96
C ALA A 195 -13.50 -13.42 -9.91
N CYS A 196 -14.50 -12.98 -9.14
CA CYS A 196 -14.33 -12.24 -7.89
C CYS A 196 -14.53 -13.21 -6.72
N GLN A 197 -13.61 -13.25 -5.78
CA GLN A 197 -13.74 -13.98 -4.51
C GLN A 197 -13.87 -12.95 -3.38
N VAL A 198 -15.00 -12.98 -2.68
CA VAL A 198 -15.31 -12.01 -1.62
C VAL A 198 -15.17 -12.67 -0.27
N SER A 199 -14.55 -11.96 0.69
CA SER A 199 -14.33 -12.42 2.05
C SER A 199 -14.40 -11.31 3.06
N LEU A 200 -14.73 -11.64 4.30
CA LEU A 200 -14.57 -10.78 5.46
C LEU A 200 -13.10 -10.80 5.87
N LEU A 201 -12.46 -9.64 5.89
CA LEU A 201 -11.04 -9.51 6.25
C LEU A 201 -10.86 -9.26 7.74
N SER A 202 -11.66 -8.37 8.32
CA SER A 202 -11.64 -8.06 9.75
C SER A 202 -12.96 -7.45 10.22
N GLU A 203 -13.17 -7.46 11.52
CA GLU A 203 -14.30 -6.81 12.20
C GLU A 203 -13.76 -6.00 13.38
N GLU A 204 -14.28 -4.80 13.55
CA GLU A 204 -13.93 -3.91 14.65
C GLU A 204 -15.20 -3.14 15.07
N GLY A 205 -15.73 -3.47 16.24
CA GLY A 205 -16.99 -2.92 16.73
C GLY A 205 -18.15 -3.21 15.76
N ASP A 206 -18.82 -2.17 15.30
CA ASP A 206 -19.91 -2.22 14.32
C ASP A 206 -19.40 -2.16 12.85
N THR A 207 -18.11 -2.13 12.64
CA THR A 207 -17.50 -2.01 11.32
C THR A 207 -16.87 -3.32 10.87
N ALA A 208 -17.16 -3.73 9.65
CA ALA A 208 -16.53 -4.86 8.95
C ALA A 208 -15.71 -4.34 7.76
N LEU A 209 -14.52 -4.91 7.55
CA LEU A 209 -13.72 -4.70 6.36
C LEU A 209 -13.89 -5.92 5.44
N VAL A 210 -14.49 -5.68 4.28
CA VAL A 210 -14.71 -6.70 3.26
C VAL A 210 -13.68 -6.54 2.15
N GLN A 211 -13.10 -7.66 1.74
CA GLN A 211 -12.15 -7.76 0.65
C GLN A 211 -12.78 -8.52 -0.52
N VAL A 212 -12.52 -8.06 -1.73
CA VAL A 212 -12.66 -8.85 -2.95
C VAL A 212 -11.28 -9.10 -3.53
N GLN A 213 -11.02 -10.33 -3.93
CA GLN A 213 -9.85 -10.74 -4.71
C GLN A 213 -10.27 -11.08 -6.13
N LEU A 214 -9.47 -10.66 -7.10
CA LEU A 214 -9.63 -11.05 -8.50
C LEU A 214 -8.74 -12.25 -8.77
N ILE A 215 -9.35 -13.34 -9.19
CA ILE A 215 -8.69 -14.62 -9.46
C ILE A 215 -8.88 -15.05 -10.90
N ASP A 216 -7.92 -15.80 -11.42
CA ASP A 216 -8.03 -16.48 -12.71
C ASP A 216 -8.83 -17.79 -12.62
N LYS A 217 -8.95 -18.50 -13.72
CA LYS A 217 -9.64 -19.80 -13.80
C LYS A 217 -9.03 -20.91 -12.91
N ASN A 218 -7.77 -20.73 -12.50
CA ASN A 218 -7.04 -21.67 -11.65
C ASN A 218 -7.08 -21.24 -10.17
N GLY A 219 -7.78 -20.15 -9.83
CA GLY A 219 -7.83 -19.59 -8.48
C GLY A 219 -6.61 -18.74 -8.10
N ILE A 220 -5.73 -18.43 -9.05
CA ILE A 220 -4.52 -17.63 -8.78
C ILE A 220 -4.89 -16.15 -8.80
N ARG A 221 -4.42 -15.39 -7.80
CA ARG A 221 -4.69 -13.96 -7.67
C ARG A 221 -4.05 -13.16 -8.81
N CYS A 222 -4.85 -12.35 -9.50
CA CYS A 222 -4.43 -11.53 -10.63
C CYS A 222 -3.83 -10.20 -10.13
N LEU A 223 -2.59 -10.20 -9.69
CA LEU A 223 -1.94 -9.07 -8.98
C LEU A 223 -1.86 -7.79 -9.82
N SER A 224 -1.78 -7.89 -11.15
CA SER A 224 -1.71 -6.75 -12.06
C SER A 224 -3.07 -6.21 -12.52
N SER A 225 -4.18 -6.78 -12.02
CA SER A 225 -5.51 -6.35 -12.45
C SER A 225 -5.77 -4.89 -12.10
N LYS A 226 -6.29 -4.16 -13.09
CA LYS A 226 -6.74 -2.76 -12.95
C LYS A 226 -8.27 -2.65 -13.10
N LYS A 227 -9.00 -3.75 -12.96
CA LYS A 227 -10.46 -3.74 -13.07
C LYS A 227 -11.09 -2.85 -12.02
N GLN A 228 -12.12 -2.12 -12.43
CA GLN A 228 -12.97 -1.36 -11.52
C GLN A 228 -13.91 -2.31 -10.78
N ILE A 229 -13.96 -2.16 -9.48
CA ILE A 229 -14.84 -2.90 -8.58
C ILE A 229 -15.94 -1.97 -8.09
N THR A 230 -17.17 -2.48 -8.11
CA THR A 230 -18.34 -1.78 -7.55
C THR A 230 -18.94 -2.64 -6.44
N PHE A 231 -19.05 -2.08 -5.25
CA PHE A 231 -19.68 -2.70 -4.10
C PHE A 231 -21.15 -2.28 -4.00
N VAL A 232 -22.02 -3.22 -3.67
CA VAL A 232 -23.45 -3.02 -3.39
C VAL A 232 -23.79 -3.80 -2.13
N ILE A 233 -24.71 -3.32 -1.33
CA ILE A 233 -25.20 -4.01 -0.12
C ILE A 233 -26.71 -4.00 -0.08
N ALA A 234 -27.28 -5.10 0.44
CA ALA A 234 -28.68 -5.24 0.79
C ALA A 234 -28.79 -5.82 2.18
N GLY A 235 -29.88 -5.52 2.87
CA GLY A 235 -30.10 -5.94 4.28
C GLY A 235 -29.89 -4.77 5.24
N ASP A 236 -29.52 -5.08 6.48
CA ASP A 236 -29.49 -4.11 7.59
C ASP A 236 -28.13 -3.44 7.82
N GLY A 237 -27.21 -3.52 6.87
CA GLY A 237 -25.93 -2.80 6.89
C GLY A 237 -25.89 -1.69 5.87
N SER A 238 -24.82 -0.89 5.92
CA SER A 238 -24.54 0.15 4.93
C SER A 238 -23.07 0.20 4.54
N LEU A 239 -22.79 0.50 3.27
CA LEU A 239 -21.42 0.77 2.82
C LEU A 239 -20.94 2.09 3.43
N ILE A 240 -19.75 2.09 4.04
CA ILE A 240 -19.04 3.34 4.34
C ILE A 240 -18.40 3.77 3.03
N CYS A 241 -19.09 4.62 2.27
CA CYS A 241 -18.71 5.01 0.92
C CYS A 241 -18.76 6.54 0.76
N ASN A 242 -18.37 7.03 -0.43
CA ASN A 242 -18.27 8.45 -0.75
C ASN A 242 -17.21 9.23 0.08
N LEU A 243 -16.34 8.53 0.79
CA LEU A 243 -15.19 9.14 1.47
C LEU A 243 -14.09 9.52 0.48
N GLY A 244 -14.05 8.88 -0.69
CA GLY A 244 -12.99 9.06 -1.67
C GLY A 244 -11.65 8.49 -1.20
N THR A 245 -11.71 7.38 -0.45
CA THR A 245 -10.56 6.64 0.08
C THR A 245 -10.50 5.23 -0.51
N SER A 246 -9.39 4.56 -0.34
CA SER A 246 -9.15 3.19 -0.85
C SER A 246 -10.09 2.14 -0.23
N THR A 247 -10.61 2.39 0.97
CA THR A 247 -11.51 1.49 1.70
C THR A 247 -12.90 2.08 1.98
N GLY A 248 -13.13 3.32 1.55
CA GLY A 248 -14.38 4.06 1.76
C GLY A 248 -14.97 4.60 0.45
N SER A 249 -14.86 3.85 -0.64
CA SER A 249 -15.38 4.21 -1.95
C SER A 249 -16.17 3.06 -2.54
N ARG A 250 -17.42 3.35 -2.93
CA ARG A 250 -18.29 2.34 -3.56
C ARG A 250 -17.72 1.78 -4.86
N LYS A 251 -16.96 2.61 -5.59
CA LYS A 251 -16.28 2.24 -6.83
C LYS A 251 -14.79 2.52 -6.67
N VAL A 252 -13.97 1.49 -6.86
CA VAL A 252 -12.52 1.59 -6.70
C VAL A 252 -11.82 0.62 -7.66
N GLN A 253 -10.67 1.02 -8.19
CA GLN A 253 -9.84 0.14 -9.02
C GLN A 253 -9.12 -0.88 -8.14
N ALA A 254 -9.06 -2.12 -8.61
CA ALA A 254 -8.27 -3.17 -7.96
C ALA A 254 -6.78 -2.79 -7.91
N TYR A 255 -6.16 -3.09 -6.78
CA TYR A 255 -4.74 -2.95 -6.53
C TYR A 255 -4.20 -4.21 -5.87
N ASN A 256 -3.08 -4.74 -6.34
CA ASN A 256 -2.52 -6.03 -5.88
C ASN A 256 -3.58 -7.17 -5.95
N GLY A 257 -4.39 -7.19 -7.02
CA GLY A 257 -5.45 -8.16 -7.25
C GLY A 257 -6.61 -8.09 -6.28
N ARG A 258 -6.83 -6.97 -5.57
CA ARG A 258 -7.91 -6.83 -4.59
C ARG A 258 -8.48 -5.42 -4.56
N ALA A 259 -9.68 -5.31 -3.98
CA ALA A 259 -10.28 -4.06 -3.53
C ALA A 259 -10.94 -4.26 -2.17
N LEU A 260 -11.12 -3.18 -1.43
CA LEU A 260 -11.61 -3.19 -0.05
C LEU A 260 -12.79 -2.23 0.10
N ILE A 261 -13.71 -2.56 1.02
CA ILE A 261 -14.78 -1.65 1.46
C ILE A 261 -15.07 -1.85 2.93
N ARG A 262 -15.22 -0.74 3.66
CA ARG A 262 -15.73 -0.76 5.03
C ARG A 262 -17.26 -0.77 5.00
N ILE A 263 -17.84 -1.53 5.89
CA ILE A 263 -19.29 -1.70 6.04
C ILE A 263 -19.64 -1.41 7.47
N LYS A 264 -20.60 -0.52 7.69
CA LYS A 264 -21.25 -0.37 8.97
C LYS A 264 -22.30 -1.46 9.10
N ARG A 265 -22.22 -2.24 10.17
CA ARG A 265 -23.16 -3.32 10.50
C ARG A 265 -24.15 -2.80 11.52
N ASN A 266 -25.40 -3.21 11.38
CA ASN A 266 -26.44 -3.03 12.37
C ASN A 266 -26.80 -4.40 12.96
N GLU A 267 -27.99 -4.53 13.54
CA GLU A 267 -28.42 -5.75 14.24
C GLU A 267 -28.80 -6.92 13.34
N GLY A 268 -29.16 -6.66 12.07
CA GLY A 268 -29.61 -7.67 11.12
C GLY A 268 -28.52 -8.17 10.17
N ASN A 269 -28.88 -9.15 9.35
CA ASN A 269 -28.00 -9.69 8.31
C ASN A 269 -27.90 -8.75 7.11
N SER A 270 -26.80 -8.85 6.40
CA SER A 270 -26.55 -8.11 5.17
C SER A 270 -25.91 -9.00 4.12
N VAL A 271 -26.11 -8.68 2.85
CA VAL A 271 -25.44 -9.33 1.71
C VAL A 271 -24.68 -8.27 0.94
N VAL A 272 -23.38 -8.44 0.83
CA VAL A 272 -22.51 -7.64 -0.02
C VAL A 272 -22.41 -8.29 -1.39
N ALA A 273 -22.75 -7.53 -2.43
CA ALA A 273 -22.53 -7.94 -3.81
C ALA A 273 -21.37 -7.16 -4.41
N VAL A 274 -20.50 -7.84 -5.11
CA VAL A 274 -19.34 -7.26 -5.80
C VAL A 274 -19.49 -7.46 -7.30
N LYS A 275 -19.39 -6.35 -8.03
CA LYS A 275 -19.50 -6.32 -9.49
C LYS A 275 -18.22 -5.81 -10.13
N SER A 276 -17.81 -6.45 -11.21
CA SER A 276 -16.75 -5.99 -12.10
C SER A 276 -17.11 -6.35 -13.52
N GLU A 277 -16.78 -5.48 -14.47
CA GLU A 277 -17.11 -5.69 -15.88
C GLU A 277 -16.50 -7.00 -16.41
N GLY A 278 -17.33 -7.81 -17.07
CA GLY A 278 -16.92 -9.08 -17.68
C GLY A 278 -16.69 -10.21 -16.68
N LEU A 279 -17.02 -10.05 -15.39
CA LEU A 279 -16.93 -11.11 -14.38
C LEU A 279 -18.30 -11.39 -13.76
N PRO A 280 -18.53 -12.65 -13.29
CA PRO A 280 -19.71 -12.97 -12.51
C PRO A 280 -19.79 -12.13 -11.23
N THR A 281 -21.00 -11.72 -10.85
CA THR A 281 -21.24 -11.06 -9.56
C THR A 281 -20.96 -12.05 -8.42
N ALA A 282 -20.16 -11.63 -7.45
CA ALA A 282 -19.87 -12.40 -6.25
C ALA A 282 -20.64 -11.82 -5.05
N PHE A 283 -20.95 -12.70 -4.09
CA PHE A 283 -21.74 -12.35 -2.92
C PHE A 283 -21.07 -12.82 -1.64
N LEU A 284 -21.26 -12.04 -0.57
CA LEU A 284 -20.86 -12.38 0.81
C LEU A 284 -22.02 -12.07 1.74
N GLU A 285 -22.45 -13.06 2.48
CA GLU A 285 -23.39 -12.87 3.58
C GLU A 285 -22.63 -12.46 4.85
N LEU A 286 -23.05 -11.37 5.45
CA LEU A 286 -22.62 -10.91 6.76
C LEU A 286 -23.75 -11.15 7.74
N LYS A 287 -23.54 -12.05 8.69
CA LYS A 287 -24.51 -12.34 9.75
C LYS A 287 -24.55 -11.20 10.75
N SER A 288 -25.66 -11.07 11.47
CA SER A 288 -25.79 -10.14 12.58
C SER A 288 -24.56 -10.16 13.49
N PRO A 289 -24.02 -9.01 13.91
CA PRO A 289 -23.02 -8.97 14.96
C PRO A 289 -23.60 -9.62 16.23
N LYS A 290 -22.81 -10.46 16.88
CA LYS A 290 -23.21 -11.10 18.15
C LYS A 290 -23.12 -10.12 19.28
#